data_0c32557d4d3214e03b5b20f400330613
#
_entry.id   0c32557d4d3214e03b5b20f400330613
#
_cell.length_a   1.000
_cell.length_b   1.000
_cell.length_c   1.000
_cell.angle_alpha   90.00
_cell.angle_beta   90.00
_cell.angle_gamma   90.00
#
_symmetry.space_group_name_H-M   'P 1'
#
loop_
_entity.id
_entity.type
_entity.pdbx_description
1 polymer ?
#
loop_
_entity_poly.entity_id
_entity_poly.type
_entity_poly.pdbx_seq_one_letter_code
_entity_poly.pdbx_strand_id
1 'polypeptide(L)'
;YKMGNSPKNTLEVIFCPWFNSCSLNSNEKIKQAQSLIEKYKTAWNVLASQLPESHAMASSLLQPKYRIVDESEEITYGDLDNVYIEYLNLCTQYAGMDKKRWKTLIEHLDRYSIDLQKDFFNKLIKKTQSMCDNDKEYLKTKIRYIVYRHRFYNQSDWAMEEDKLMIYENTISAISFNNPIFDYRYLFIKHNMPLLHPIPYK
;
A
#
# COMPACT_ATOMS: atom_id res chain seq x y z
N TYR A 1 4.62 -14.50 -20.97
CA TYR A 1 5.53 -13.47 -21.50
C TYR A 1 4.96 -12.10 -21.16
N LYS A 2 5.58 -11.36 -20.21
CA LYS A 2 5.27 -9.94 -20.03
C LYS A 2 5.93 -9.19 -21.17
N MET A 3 5.14 -8.68 -22.10
CA MET A 3 5.66 -7.79 -23.15
C MET A 3 6.15 -6.49 -22.49
N GLY A 4 7.43 -6.13 -22.68
CA GLY A 4 8.04 -4.93 -22.11
C GLY A 4 7.35 -3.62 -22.48
N ASN A 5 6.62 -3.59 -23.60
CA ASN A 5 5.93 -2.40 -24.14
C ASN A 5 4.40 -2.45 -23.94
N SER A 6 3.92 -3.00 -22.84
CA SER A 6 2.47 -2.94 -22.58
C SER A 6 2.05 -1.53 -22.12
N PRO A 7 0.83 -1.08 -22.43
CA PRO A 7 0.31 0.20 -21.96
C PRO A 7 0.42 0.36 -20.43
N LYS A 8 0.25 -0.73 -19.69
CA LYS A 8 0.40 -0.75 -18.25
C LYS A 8 1.83 -0.39 -17.83
N ASN A 9 2.85 -1.04 -18.42
CA ASN A 9 4.25 -0.75 -18.10
C ASN A 9 4.63 0.69 -18.44
N THR A 10 4.11 1.22 -19.54
CA THR A 10 4.32 2.63 -19.92
C THR A 10 3.74 3.57 -18.86
N LEU A 11 2.51 3.32 -18.40
CA LEU A 11 1.90 4.10 -17.33
C LEU A 11 2.68 3.99 -16.01
N GLU A 12 3.13 2.79 -15.64
CA GLU A 12 3.96 2.58 -14.44
C GLU A 12 5.25 3.40 -14.49
N VAL A 13 5.88 3.53 -15.65
CA VAL A 13 7.08 4.37 -15.82
C VAL A 13 6.74 5.87 -15.78
N ILE A 14 5.64 6.31 -16.41
CA ILE A 14 5.20 7.72 -16.40
C ILE A 14 4.86 8.18 -14.96
N PHE A 15 4.15 7.34 -14.21
CA PHE A 15 3.74 7.66 -12.84
C PHE A 15 4.77 7.28 -11.76
N CYS A 16 5.98 6.84 -12.16
CA CYS A 16 7.04 6.54 -11.21
C CYS A 16 7.41 7.80 -10.39
N PRO A 17 7.33 7.76 -9.03
CA PRO A 17 7.55 8.95 -8.21
C PRO A 17 8.99 9.45 -8.22
N TRP A 18 9.95 8.54 -8.22
CA TRP A 18 11.38 8.80 -8.07
C TRP A 18 12.15 8.88 -9.40
N PHE A 19 11.46 8.68 -10.52
CA PHE A 19 12.08 8.70 -11.84
C PHE A 19 11.30 9.58 -12.81
N ASN A 20 11.96 10.59 -13.39
CA ASN A 20 11.38 11.44 -14.42
C ASN A 20 11.58 10.83 -15.80
N SER A 21 10.57 10.11 -16.28
CA SER A 21 10.52 9.54 -17.64
C SER A 21 9.81 10.43 -18.65
N CYS A 22 9.22 11.52 -18.20
CA CYS A 22 8.44 12.47 -19.00
C CYS A 22 8.60 13.90 -18.42
N SER A 23 8.08 14.89 -19.13
CA SER A 23 8.14 16.31 -18.72
C SER A 23 7.19 16.69 -17.57
N LEU A 24 6.46 15.73 -16.99
CA LEU A 24 5.56 16.01 -15.87
C LEU A 24 6.35 16.20 -14.59
N ASN A 25 6.15 17.31 -13.91
CA ASN A 25 6.62 17.48 -12.55
C ASN A 25 5.75 16.72 -11.54
N SER A 26 6.16 16.66 -10.27
CA SER A 26 5.49 15.91 -9.21
C SER A 26 4.04 16.30 -9.02
N ASN A 27 3.70 17.59 -9.05
CA ASN A 27 2.32 18.06 -8.90
C ASN A 27 1.44 17.70 -10.11
N GLU A 28 2.02 17.76 -11.30
CA GLU A 28 1.32 17.34 -12.52
C GLU A 28 1.08 15.83 -12.55
N LYS A 29 2.05 15.03 -12.11
CA LYS A 29 1.86 13.58 -11.92
C LYS A 29 0.69 13.27 -11.00
N ILE A 30 0.58 13.96 -9.86
CA ILE A 30 -0.53 13.79 -8.92
C ILE A 30 -1.88 14.14 -9.59
N LYS A 31 -1.98 15.28 -10.26
CA LYS A 31 -3.21 15.70 -10.96
C LYS A 31 -3.63 14.70 -12.04
N GLN A 32 -2.66 14.23 -12.83
CA GLN A 32 -2.93 13.23 -13.87
C GLN A 32 -3.30 11.86 -13.27
N ALA A 33 -2.67 11.46 -12.17
CA ALA A 33 -3.02 10.24 -11.44
C ALA A 33 -4.46 10.30 -10.91
N GLN A 34 -4.87 11.42 -10.33
CA GLN A 34 -6.24 11.64 -9.89
C GLN A 34 -7.22 11.53 -11.06
N SER A 35 -7.01 12.28 -12.13
CA SER A 35 -7.87 12.21 -13.31
C SER A 35 -7.95 10.80 -13.92
N LEU A 36 -6.84 10.06 -13.90
CA LEU A 36 -6.79 8.71 -14.44
C LEU A 36 -7.59 7.72 -13.59
N ILE A 37 -7.46 7.76 -12.26
CA ILE A 37 -8.14 6.83 -11.36
C ILE A 37 -9.64 7.12 -11.28
N GLU A 38 -10.06 8.38 -11.41
CA GLU A 38 -11.46 8.79 -11.50
C GLU A 38 -12.13 8.21 -12.74
N LYS A 39 -11.41 8.23 -13.86
CA LYS A 39 -11.94 7.78 -15.16
C LYS A 39 -11.86 6.27 -15.35
N TYR A 40 -10.78 5.63 -14.86
CA TYR A 40 -10.49 4.23 -15.11
C TYR A 40 -10.19 3.47 -13.82
N LYS A 41 -11.09 2.58 -13.39
CA LYS A 41 -10.92 1.76 -12.17
C LYS A 41 -9.66 0.89 -12.19
N THR A 42 -9.14 0.54 -13.36
CA THR A 42 -7.91 -0.25 -13.54
C THR A 42 -6.65 0.55 -13.24
N ALA A 43 -6.71 1.89 -13.30
CA ALA A 43 -5.61 2.76 -12.94
C ALA A 43 -5.16 2.60 -11.48
N TRP A 44 -6.06 2.13 -10.61
CA TRP A 44 -5.73 1.79 -9.24
C TRP A 44 -4.50 0.87 -9.15
N ASN A 45 -4.44 -0.16 -10.01
CA ASN A 45 -3.33 -1.11 -9.99
C ASN A 45 -1.99 -0.48 -10.43
N VAL A 46 -2.05 0.52 -11.32
CA VAL A 46 -0.85 1.27 -11.75
C VAL A 46 -0.34 2.12 -10.59
N LEU A 47 -1.21 2.86 -9.90
CA LEU A 47 -0.80 3.71 -8.78
C LEU A 47 -0.35 2.88 -7.58
N ALA A 48 -1.04 1.78 -7.28
CA ALA A 48 -0.66 0.89 -6.19
C ALA A 48 0.71 0.24 -6.42
N SER A 49 1.12 -0.01 -7.67
CA SER A 49 2.47 -0.51 -7.98
C SER A 49 3.56 0.56 -7.87
N GLN A 50 3.19 1.82 -7.65
CA GLN A 50 4.13 2.92 -7.43
C GLN A 50 4.29 3.30 -5.95
N LEU A 51 3.61 2.59 -5.04
CA LEU A 51 3.81 2.79 -3.60
C LEU A 51 5.23 2.37 -3.18
N PRO A 52 5.78 2.89 -2.08
CA PRO A 52 7.17 2.64 -1.69
C PRO A 52 7.50 1.15 -1.57
N GLU A 53 8.57 0.71 -2.24
CA GLU A 53 9.12 -0.65 -2.17
C GLU A 53 10.63 -0.63 -1.93
N SER A 54 11.19 -1.70 -1.29
CA SER A 54 12.63 -1.75 -0.93
C SER A 54 13.57 -1.83 -2.14
N HIS A 55 13.09 -2.37 -3.24
CA HIS A 55 13.91 -2.69 -4.41
C HIS A 55 13.20 -2.28 -5.71
N ALA A 56 12.57 -1.10 -5.71
CA ALA A 56 11.95 -0.58 -6.90
C ALA A 56 13.02 -0.27 -7.97
N MET A 57 12.79 -0.73 -9.18
CA MET A 57 13.63 -0.43 -10.33
C MET A 57 12.77 0.20 -11.43
N ALA A 58 13.29 1.25 -12.06
CA ALA A 58 12.72 1.82 -13.27
C ALA A 58 13.76 1.83 -14.38
N SER A 59 13.31 1.64 -15.61
CA SER A 59 14.12 1.82 -16.81
C SER A 59 13.58 2.98 -17.62
N SER A 60 14.48 3.76 -18.20
CA SER A 60 14.09 4.88 -19.06
C SER A 60 13.28 4.39 -20.26
N LEU A 61 12.21 5.12 -20.58
CA LEU A 61 11.56 4.99 -21.88
C LEU A 61 12.54 5.45 -22.96
N LEU A 62 12.48 4.77 -24.13
CA LEU A 62 13.24 5.22 -25.28
C LEU A 62 12.81 6.64 -25.67
N GLN A 63 13.74 7.60 -25.56
CA GLN A 63 13.46 8.97 -25.94
C GLN A 63 13.35 9.05 -27.49
N PRO A 64 12.42 9.86 -27.99
CA PRO A 64 12.31 10.09 -29.43
C PRO A 64 13.59 10.76 -29.99
N LYS A 65 14.17 10.20 -31.04
CA LYS A 65 15.41 10.72 -31.65
C LYS A 65 15.34 12.18 -32.16
N TYR A 66 14.13 12.66 -32.38
CA TYR A 66 13.88 13.93 -33.10
C TYR A 66 13.13 14.99 -32.28
N ARG A 67 12.98 14.75 -30.97
CA ARG A 67 12.31 15.69 -30.08
C ARG A 67 13.31 16.18 -29.03
N ILE A 68 13.45 17.50 -28.91
CA ILE A 68 14.13 18.10 -27.77
C ILE A 68 13.26 17.78 -26.55
N VAL A 69 13.80 17.04 -25.62
CA VAL A 69 13.17 16.80 -24.31
C VAL A 69 13.74 17.86 -23.39
N ASP A 70 12.87 18.68 -22.83
CA ASP A 70 13.27 19.64 -21.80
C ASP A 70 13.92 18.87 -20.65
N GLU A 71 14.99 19.45 -20.07
CA GLU A 71 15.64 18.86 -18.89
C GLU A 71 14.58 18.72 -17.81
N SER A 72 14.42 17.50 -17.32
CA SER A 72 13.48 17.23 -16.23
C SER A 72 13.99 17.87 -14.95
N GLU A 73 13.10 18.57 -14.23
CA GLU A 73 13.40 19.10 -12.91
C GLU A 73 13.92 17.99 -11.98
N GLU A 74 14.91 18.31 -11.15
CA GLU A 74 15.39 17.38 -10.12
C GLU A 74 14.27 17.10 -9.12
N ILE A 75 14.05 15.83 -8.81
CA ILE A 75 13.05 15.41 -7.81
C ILE A 75 13.69 15.55 -6.43
N THR A 76 13.13 16.39 -5.59
CA THR A 76 13.53 16.48 -4.18
C THR A 76 12.90 15.36 -3.35
N TYR A 77 13.49 15.07 -2.20
CA TYR A 77 12.89 14.11 -1.24
C TYR A 77 11.50 14.55 -0.79
N GLY A 78 11.28 15.87 -0.61
CA GLY A 78 9.96 16.38 -0.25
C GLY A 78 8.91 16.18 -1.35
N ASP A 79 9.29 16.33 -2.62
CA ASP A 79 8.42 16.05 -3.76
C ASP A 79 8.06 14.56 -3.82
N LEU A 80 9.06 13.70 -3.59
CA LEU A 80 8.90 12.26 -3.59
C LEU A 80 7.91 11.81 -2.49
N ASP A 81 8.11 12.29 -1.26
CA ASP A 81 7.24 11.98 -0.13
C ASP A 81 5.80 12.46 -0.40
N ASN A 82 5.64 13.67 -0.95
CA ASN A 82 4.33 14.20 -1.31
C ASN A 82 3.62 13.31 -2.35
N VAL A 83 4.31 12.88 -3.39
CA VAL A 83 3.74 11.98 -4.40
C VAL A 83 3.33 10.64 -3.78
N TYR A 84 4.14 10.05 -2.91
CA TYR A 84 3.81 8.81 -2.22
C TYR A 84 2.59 8.95 -1.31
N ILE A 85 2.48 10.05 -0.58
CA ILE A 85 1.33 10.34 0.30
C ILE A 85 0.06 10.48 -0.55
N GLU A 86 0.12 11.24 -1.63
CA GLU A 86 -1.05 11.45 -2.50
C GLU A 86 -1.47 10.17 -3.22
N TYR A 87 -0.52 9.33 -3.66
CA TYR A 87 -0.86 8.04 -4.25
C TYR A 87 -1.49 7.08 -3.23
N LEU A 88 -1.01 7.08 -1.98
CA LEU A 88 -1.65 6.31 -0.91
C LEU A 88 -3.08 6.80 -0.66
N ASN A 89 -3.29 8.12 -0.60
CA ASN A 89 -4.61 8.74 -0.41
C ASN A 89 -5.57 8.36 -1.54
N LEU A 90 -5.15 8.50 -2.79
CA LEU A 90 -5.95 8.12 -3.96
C LEU A 90 -6.27 6.62 -3.94
N CYS A 91 -5.27 5.77 -3.72
CA CYS A 91 -5.49 4.33 -3.65
C CYS A 91 -6.44 3.94 -2.51
N THR A 92 -6.36 4.61 -1.35
CA THR A 92 -7.25 4.39 -0.22
C THR A 92 -8.69 4.81 -0.54
N GLN A 93 -8.86 6.00 -1.14
CA GLN A 93 -10.17 6.51 -1.55
C GLN A 93 -10.88 5.58 -2.54
N TYR A 94 -10.13 5.05 -3.51
CA TYR A 94 -10.67 4.20 -4.58
C TYR A 94 -10.50 2.69 -4.33
N ALA A 95 -10.08 2.27 -3.13
CA ALA A 95 -10.01 0.85 -2.76
C ALA A 95 -11.39 0.18 -2.73
N GLY A 96 -12.45 0.95 -2.43
CA GLY A 96 -13.82 0.44 -2.34
C GLY A 96 -13.98 -0.62 -1.27
N MET A 97 -14.69 -1.71 -1.59
CA MET A 97 -14.90 -2.88 -0.70
C MET A 97 -13.97 -4.04 -1.06
N ASP A 98 -12.98 -3.83 -1.92
CA ASP A 98 -12.09 -4.90 -2.37
C ASP A 98 -11.00 -5.18 -1.31
N LYS A 99 -11.17 -6.29 -0.59
CA LYS A 99 -10.20 -6.74 0.42
C LYS A 99 -8.77 -6.92 -0.11
N LYS A 100 -8.61 -7.26 -1.41
CA LYS A 100 -7.28 -7.44 -2.01
C LYS A 100 -6.58 -6.08 -2.16
N ARG A 101 -7.34 -5.04 -2.53
CA ARG A 101 -6.81 -3.67 -2.59
C ARG A 101 -6.37 -3.19 -1.22
N TRP A 102 -7.21 -3.37 -0.19
CA TRP A 102 -6.84 -3.02 1.18
C TRP A 102 -5.62 -3.80 1.67
N LYS A 103 -5.55 -5.12 1.37
CA LYS A 103 -4.36 -5.92 1.68
C LYS A 103 -3.10 -5.33 1.06
N THR A 104 -3.15 -4.99 -0.23
CA THR A 104 -2.00 -4.37 -0.92
C THR A 104 -1.55 -3.08 -0.23
N LEU A 105 -2.48 -2.20 0.14
CA LEU A 105 -2.14 -0.96 0.84
C LEU A 105 -1.51 -1.23 2.21
N ILE A 106 -2.03 -2.18 2.98
CA ILE A 106 -1.48 -2.58 4.28
C ILE A 106 -0.02 -3.07 4.14
N GLU A 107 0.33 -3.74 3.04
CA GLU A 107 1.68 -4.26 2.80
C GLU A 107 2.74 -3.18 2.55
N HIS A 108 2.33 -1.97 2.15
CA HIS A 108 3.22 -0.83 1.90
C HIS A 108 3.22 0.20 3.03
N LEU A 109 2.38 0.01 4.07
CA LEU A 109 2.07 1.05 5.04
C LEU A 109 3.21 1.32 6.04
N ASP A 110 4.07 0.35 6.30
CA ASP A 110 5.19 0.42 7.25
C ASP A 110 6.18 1.56 6.96
N ARG A 111 6.21 2.04 5.73
CA ARG A 111 7.12 3.08 5.23
C ARG A 111 6.63 4.51 5.43
N TYR A 112 5.39 4.65 5.84
CA TYR A 112 4.77 5.94 6.09
C TYR A 112 4.91 6.38 7.55
N SER A 113 4.70 7.67 7.79
CA SER A 113 4.71 8.22 9.13
C SER A 113 3.61 7.61 10.01
N ILE A 114 3.81 7.64 11.31
CA ILE A 114 2.85 7.13 12.31
C ILE A 114 1.46 7.76 12.13
N ASP A 115 1.39 9.06 11.86
CA ASP A 115 0.12 9.76 11.72
C ASP A 115 -0.64 9.34 10.45
N LEU A 116 0.06 9.12 9.35
CA LEU A 116 -0.53 8.59 8.12
C LEU A 116 -1.02 7.15 8.31
N GLN A 117 -0.27 6.31 9.04
CA GLN A 117 -0.70 4.97 9.37
C GLN A 117 -1.98 4.96 10.21
N LYS A 118 -2.06 5.83 11.22
CA LYS A 118 -3.27 6.00 12.05
C LYS A 118 -4.48 6.43 11.21
N ASP A 119 -4.29 7.43 10.35
CA ASP A 119 -5.38 7.91 9.47
C ASP A 119 -5.86 6.81 8.52
N PHE A 120 -4.93 6.10 7.89
CA PHE A 120 -5.24 4.96 7.03
C PHE A 120 -6.04 3.88 7.77
N PHE A 121 -5.58 3.45 8.94
CA PHE A 121 -6.28 2.42 9.71
C PHE A 121 -7.65 2.88 10.22
N ASN A 122 -7.81 4.15 10.56
CA ASN A 122 -9.12 4.71 10.89
C ASN A 122 -10.10 4.64 9.69
N LYS A 123 -9.61 4.92 8.48
CA LYS A 123 -10.39 4.75 7.24
C LYS A 123 -10.73 3.28 6.99
N LEU A 124 -9.78 2.37 7.20
CA LEU A 124 -9.99 0.93 7.08
C LEU A 124 -11.04 0.43 8.07
N ILE A 125 -10.92 0.76 9.36
CA ILE A 125 -11.88 0.35 10.41
C ILE A 125 -13.30 0.80 10.04
N LYS A 126 -13.48 2.07 9.63
CA LYS A 126 -14.78 2.57 9.16
C LYS A 126 -15.29 1.75 7.97
N LYS A 127 -14.43 1.39 7.04
CA LYS A 127 -14.81 0.64 5.85
C LYS A 127 -15.18 -0.81 6.18
N THR A 128 -14.50 -1.43 7.13
CA THR A 128 -14.79 -2.81 7.56
C THR A 128 -16.17 -2.97 8.17
N GLN A 129 -16.79 -1.92 8.72
CA GLN A 129 -18.16 -1.99 9.25
C GLN A 129 -19.18 -2.47 8.20
N SER A 130 -18.94 -2.15 6.92
CA SER A 130 -19.79 -2.55 5.81
C SER A 130 -19.31 -3.82 5.07
N MET A 131 -18.20 -4.42 5.50
CA MET A 131 -17.67 -5.67 4.90
C MET A 131 -18.31 -6.91 5.53
N CYS A 132 -18.35 -8.01 4.78
CA CYS A 132 -18.71 -9.32 5.35
C CYS A 132 -17.60 -9.87 6.25
N ASP A 133 -17.96 -10.76 7.18
CA ASP A 133 -17.00 -11.27 8.17
C ASP A 133 -15.82 -12.03 7.55
N ASN A 134 -16.01 -12.73 6.42
CA ASN A 134 -14.91 -13.36 5.70
C ASN A 134 -13.88 -12.35 5.17
N ASP A 135 -14.31 -11.17 4.74
CA ASP A 135 -13.41 -10.14 4.24
C ASP A 135 -12.69 -9.43 5.40
N LYS A 136 -13.40 -9.19 6.50
CA LYS A 136 -12.81 -8.71 7.76
C LYS A 136 -11.74 -9.67 8.28
N GLU A 137 -12.04 -10.97 8.32
CA GLU A 137 -11.10 -12.01 8.74
C GLU A 137 -9.85 -12.04 7.88
N TYR A 138 -10.02 -11.94 6.56
CA TYR A 138 -8.90 -11.89 5.62
C TYR A 138 -7.96 -10.71 5.92
N LEU A 139 -8.51 -9.52 6.17
CA LEU A 139 -7.72 -8.33 6.50
C LEU A 139 -7.10 -8.42 7.90
N LYS A 140 -7.85 -8.84 8.92
CA LYS A 140 -7.33 -9.09 10.27
C LYS A 140 -6.17 -10.08 10.25
N THR A 141 -6.30 -11.16 9.52
CA THR A 141 -5.25 -12.18 9.37
C THR A 141 -4.00 -11.60 8.73
N LYS A 142 -4.16 -10.72 7.74
CA LYS A 142 -3.01 -10.05 7.12
C LYS A 142 -2.28 -9.13 8.09
N ILE A 143 -3.03 -8.33 8.86
CA ILE A 143 -2.45 -7.43 9.87
C ILE A 143 -1.76 -8.25 10.96
N ARG A 144 -2.37 -9.32 11.47
CA ARG A 144 -1.77 -10.24 12.45
C ARG A 144 -0.44 -10.82 11.96
N TYR A 145 -0.39 -11.21 10.67
CA TYR A 145 0.82 -11.76 10.08
C TYR A 145 1.97 -10.73 10.04
N ILE A 146 1.67 -9.46 9.75
CA ILE A 146 2.66 -8.38 9.79
C ILE A 146 3.18 -8.20 11.21
N VAL A 147 2.29 -8.06 12.19
CA VAL A 147 2.67 -7.94 13.62
C VAL A 147 3.54 -9.13 14.04
N TYR A 148 3.12 -10.35 13.72
CA TYR A 148 3.88 -11.55 14.04
C TYR A 148 5.31 -11.50 13.46
N ARG A 149 5.45 -11.17 12.19
CA ARG A 149 6.78 -11.09 11.54
C ARG A 149 7.70 -10.11 12.26
N HIS A 150 7.22 -8.92 12.54
CA HIS A 150 8.04 -7.88 13.16
C HIS A 150 8.37 -8.18 14.63
N ARG A 151 7.46 -8.81 15.38
CA ARG A 151 7.74 -9.25 16.74
C ARG A 151 8.68 -10.46 16.79
N PHE A 152 8.51 -11.41 15.89
CA PHE A 152 9.36 -12.61 15.85
C PHE A 152 10.79 -12.27 15.44
N TYR A 153 10.97 -11.36 14.50
CA TYR A 153 12.26 -10.91 14.00
C TYR A 153 12.65 -9.52 14.55
N ASN A 154 12.36 -9.25 15.82
CA ASN A 154 12.58 -7.96 16.44
C ASN A 154 14.06 -7.49 16.50
N GLN A 155 15.01 -8.38 16.26
CA GLN A 155 16.44 -8.08 16.16
C GLN A 155 16.87 -7.64 14.75
N SER A 156 15.97 -7.67 13.78
CA SER A 156 16.28 -7.34 12.39
C SER A 156 16.14 -5.83 12.14
N ASP A 157 17.03 -5.25 11.34
CA ASP A 157 17.04 -3.82 11.00
C ASP A 157 15.73 -3.35 10.31
N TRP A 158 15.00 -4.28 9.71
CA TRP A 158 13.71 -4.01 9.09
C TRP A 158 12.51 -4.16 10.04
N ALA A 159 12.73 -4.55 11.30
CA ALA A 159 11.65 -4.71 12.26
C ALA A 159 11.03 -3.34 12.59
N MET A 160 9.70 -3.30 12.67
CA MET A 160 8.99 -2.08 13.09
C MET A 160 9.25 -1.77 14.56
N GLU A 161 9.32 -0.49 14.86
CA GLU A 161 9.31 0.04 16.23
C GLU A 161 7.98 -0.25 16.93
N GLU A 162 8.03 -0.34 18.25
CA GLU A 162 6.86 -0.71 19.08
C GLU A 162 5.66 0.21 18.85
N ASP A 163 5.87 1.52 18.73
CA ASP A 163 4.81 2.50 18.51
C ASP A 163 4.02 2.23 17.21
N LYS A 164 4.70 1.81 16.16
CA LYS A 164 4.05 1.39 14.91
C LYS A 164 3.29 0.08 15.10
N LEU A 165 3.90 -0.92 15.75
CA LEU A 165 3.24 -2.21 16.01
C LEU A 165 1.96 -2.07 16.81
N MET A 166 1.95 -1.18 17.82
CA MET A 166 0.75 -0.88 18.60
C MET A 166 -0.42 -0.39 17.74
N ILE A 167 -0.16 0.37 16.66
CA ILE A 167 -1.22 0.84 15.76
C ILE A 167 -1.88 -0.35 15.05
N TYR A 168 -1.07 -1.32 14.58
CA TYR A 168 -1.57 -2.53 13.93
C TYR A 168 -2.38 -3.39 14.92
N GLU A 169 -1.90 -3.58 16.14
CA GLU A 169 -2.59 -4.36 17.19
C GLU A 169 -3.91 -3.71 17.62
N ASN A 170 -3.92 -2.39 17.80
CA ASN A 170 -5.14 -1.63 18.07
C ASN A 170 -6.15 -1.78 16.93
N THR A 171 -5.67 -1.80 15.69
CA THR A 171 -6.53 -2.03 14.51
C THR A 171 -7.14 -3.42 14.52
N ILE A 172 -6.36 -4.46 14.85
CA ILE A 172 -6.86 -5.83 15.00
C ILE A 172 -8.00 -5.87 16.02
N SER A 173 -7.83 -5.18 17.15
CA SER A 173 -8.83 -5.14 18.22
C SER A 173 -10.08 -4.36 17.84
N ALA A 174 -9.93 -3.31 17.03
CA ALA A 174 -11.04 -2.44 16.61
C ALA A 174 -11.92 -3.04 15.51
N ILE A 175 -11.40 -3.98 14.70
CA ILE A 175 -12.20 -4.66 13.68
C ILE A 175 -13.06 -5.74 14.37
N SER A 176 -14.36 -5.51 14.46
CA SER A 176 -15.32 -6.45 15.04
C SER A 176 -16.03 -7.27 13.98
N PHE A 177 -16.41 -8.50 14.33
CA PHE A 177 -17.23 -9.38 13.50
C PHE A 177 -18.70 -9.32 13.90
N ASN A 178 -19.57 -9.60 12.94
CA ASN A 178 -21.00 -9.78 13.20
C ASN A 178 -21.28 -11.14 13.86
N ASN A 179 -20.52 -12.17 13.47
CA ASN A 179 -20.61 -13.52 14.05
C ASN A 179 -19.40 -13.76 14.98
N PRO A 180 -19.61 -13.99 16.29
CA PRO A 180 -18.54 -14.19 17.27
C PRO A 180 -17.60 -15.36 16.97
N ILE A 181 -18.02 -16.35 16.18
CA ILE A 181 -17.18 -17.50 15.80
C ILE A 181 -15.90 -17.02 15.09
N PHE A 182 -15.97 -15.93 14.32
CA PHE A 182 -14.82 -15.38 13.62
C PHE A 182 -13.73 -14.82 14.54
N ASP A 183 -14.06 -14.46 15.79
CA ASP A 183 -13.08 -14.03 16.77
C ASP A 183 -12.13 -15.15 17.19
N TYR A 184 -12.57 -16.40 17.08
CA TYR A 184 -11.81 -17.58 17.48
C TYR A 184 -11.38 -18.46 16.32
N ARG A 185 -11.94 -18.27 15.12
CA ARG A 185 -11.73 -19.13 13.96
C ARG A 185 -10.26 -19.28 13.58
N TYR A 186 -9.47 -18.22 13.71
CA TYR A 186 -8.03 -18.24 13.41
C TYR A 186 -7.26 -19.27 14.27
N LEU A 187 -7.76 -19.64 15.44
CA LEU A 187 -7.15 -20.67 16.31
C LEU A 187 -7.27 -22.09 15.74
N PHE A 188 -8.25 -22.32 14.87
CA PHE A 188 -8.58 -23.64 14.33
C PHE A 188 -8.14 -23.80 12.87
N ILE A 189 -7.72 -22.74 12.21
CA ILE A 189 -7.24 -22.82 10.84
C ILE A 189 -5.78 -23.28 10.87
N LYS A 190 -5.51 -24.41 10.19
CA LYS A 190 -4.16 -24.92 10.04
C LYS A 190 -3.37 -23.97 9.12
N HIS A 191 -2.56 -23.13 9.70
CA HIS A 191 -1.58 -22.33 8.98
C HIS A 191 -0.24 -23.06 9.00
N ASN A 192 0.50 -23.02 7.89
CA ASN A 192 1.88 -23.47 7.84
C ASN A 192 2.83 -22.61 8.70
N MET A 193 2.33 -21.50 9.21
CA MET A 193 3.03 -20.61 10.13
C MET A 193 2.43 -20.76 11.53
N PRO A 194 3.26 -21.06 12.54
CA PRO A 194 2.76 -21.53 13.82
C PRO A 194 1.95 -20.52 14.64
N LEU A 195 1.93 -19.24 14.30
CA LEU A 195 1.41 -18.25 15.23
C LEU A 195 0.83 -17.02 14.55
N LEU A 196 -0.40 -17.14 14.07
CA LEU A 196 -1.24 -15.97 13.87
C LEU A 196 -1.93 -15.58 15.20
N HIS A 197 -1.22 -15.73 16.31
CA HIS A 197 -1.73 -15.30 17.59
C HIS A 197 -1.59 -13.80 17.74
N PRO A 198 -2.64 -13.12 18.19
CA PRO A 198 -2.53 -11.76 18.72
C PRO A 198 -1.97 -11.80 20.14
N ILE A 199 -1.12 -12.75 20.48
CA ILE A 199 -0.58 -12.84 21.82
C ILE A 199 0.58 -11.89 21.92
N PRO A 200 0.56 -10.97 22.88
CA PRO A 200 1.75 -10.21 23.22
C PRO A 200 2.80 -11.21 23.67
N TYR A 201 3.86 -11.32 22.93
CA TYR A 201 5.03 -12.03 23.40
C TYR A 201 5.68 -11.15 24.46
N LYS A 202 5.56 -11.58 25.67
CA LYS A 202 6.40 -11.04 26.76
C LYS A 202 7.75 -11.73 26.71
#